data_d408b722c2677c1c54286515b0cfe25d
#
_entry.id   d408b722c2677c1c54286515b0cfe25d
#
_cell.length_a   1.000
_cell.length_b   1.000
_cell.length_c   1.000
_cell.angle_alpha   90.00
_cell.angle_beta   90.00
_cell.angle_gamma   90.00
#
_symmetry.space_group_name_H-M   'P 1'
#
loop_
_entity.id
_entity.type
_entity.pdbx_description
1 polymer ?
#
loop_
_entity_poly.entity_id
_entity_poly.type
_entity_poly.pdbx_seq_one_letter_code
_entity_poly.pdbx_strand_id
1 'polypeptide(L)'
;MPASSATSVPVFKLYGETQHWPTPDLLHCESIPERSQLHDWRIRPHRHADLVHILFIAQGSVELELEGTSHQLQSASAIVVPAMTIHGFIFSPDVQGHIITLAKPLADHLHTLMGENSTLKKADFYPLLQANRAERIATLVAQIDQEYRQPAPGRNSLLEALIQALVVELSRLCAYTGSTAKRYGPRQSDKGRQHLEHYQALIEAHYREQPSIEQLAEQVGVSSAHLNMLCRQLAGHSALQLLHERLLLEAKRQ
;
A
#
# COMPACT_ATOMS: atom_id res chain seq x y z
N MET A 1 -6.98 37.32 -9.92
CA MET A 1 -6.17 36.16 -9.54
C MET A 1 -7.08 34.96 -9.64
N PRO A 2 -6.91 34.02 -10.57
CA PRO A 2 -7.70 32.80 -10.58
C PRO A 2 -7.22 31.89 -9.44
N ALA A 3 -8.18 31.38 -8.66
CA ALA A 3 -7.94 30.43 -7.59
C ALA A 3 -7.29 29.16 -8.18
N SER A 4 -6.16 28.78 -7.64
CA SER A 4 -5.50 27.50 -7.90
C SER A 4 -6.48 26.38 -7.58
N SER A 5 -7.01 25.72 -8.58
CA SER A 5 -7.76 24.48 -8.42
C SER A 5 -6.80 23.46 -7.84
N ALA A 6 -6.95 23.14 -6.57
CA ALA A 6 -6.28 22.01 -5.96
C ALA A 6 -6.72 20.75 -6.74
N THR A 7 -5.86 20.28 -7.65
CA THR A 7 -6.07 19.01 -8.35
C THR A 7 -6.12 17.92 -7.30
N SER A 8 -7.29 17.32 -7.11
CA SER A 8 -7.46 16.21 -6.18
C SER A 8 -6.59 15.04 -6.63
N VAL A 9 -5.75 14.53 -5.74
CA VAL A 9 -4.91 13.35 -6.00
C VAL A 9 -5.85 12.15 -6.19
N PRO A 10 -5.79 11.45 -7.33
CA PRO A 10 -6.69 10.33 -7.60
C PRO A 10 -6.46 9.15 -6.64
N VAL A 11 -7.52 8.37 -6.40
CA VAL A 11 -7.49 7.13 -5.63
C VAL A 11 -7.72 5.98 -6.60
N PHE A 12 -6.78 5.04 -6.67
CA PHE A 12 -6.87 3.86 -7.55
C PHE A 12 -6.91 2.56 -6.73
N LYS A 13 -7.50 1.50 -7.28
CA LYS A 13 -7.32 0.13 -6.77
C LYS A 13 -5.97 -0.44 -7.21
N LEU A 14 -5.66 -0.38 -8.50
CA LEU A 14 -4.31 -0.51 -9.05
C LEU A 14 -4.09 0.63 -10.03
N TYR A 15 -2.87 1.10 -10.22
CA TYR A 15 -2.62 2.23 -11.12
C TYR A 15 -3.11 1.93 -12.54
N GLY A 16 -3.99 2.79 -13.07
CA GLY A 16 -4.63 2.63 -14.39
C GLY A 16 -5.86 1.71 -14.40
N GLU A 17 -6.21 1.04 -13.29
CA GLU A 17 -7.36 0.15 -13.19
C GLU A 17 -8.36 0.68 -12.16
N THR A 18 -9.56 1.02 -12.62
CA THR A 18 -10.57 1.68 -11.77
C THR A 18 -11.51 0.72 -11.05
N GLN A 19 -11.57 -0.58 -11.40
CA GLN A 19 -12.69 -1.41 -10.97
C GLN A 19 -12.40 -2.81 -10.41
N HIS A 20 -11.25 -3.45 -10.67
CA HIS A 20 -11.05 -4.83 -10.23
C HIS A 20 -9.64 -5.09 -9.69
N TRP A 21 -9.56 -5.83 -8.59
CA TRP A 21 -8.35 -6.49 -8.15
C TRP A 21 -8.03 -7.64 -9.13
N PRO A 22 -6.82 -7.74 -9.68
CA PRO A 22 -6.53 -8.61 -10.83
C PRO A 22 -6.49 -10.11 -10.49
N THR A 23 -6.51 -10.46 -9.22
CA THR A 23 -6.34 -11.84 -8.73
C THR A 23 -7.28 -12.13 -7.57
N PRO A 24 -7.75 -13.37 -7.37
CA PRO A 24 -8.44 -13.77 -6.15
C PRO A 24 -7.53 -13.79 -4.92
N ASP A 25 -6.21 -13.69 -5.12
CA ASP A 25 -5.22 -13.70 -4.04
C ASP A 25 -5.22 -12.36 -3.28
N LEU A 26 -4.78 -12.39 -2.04
CA LEU A 26 -4.56 -11.17 -1.23
C LEU A 26 -3.22 -10.48 -1.56
N LEU A 27 -2.50 -10.98 -2.57
CA LEU A 27 -1.20 -10.53 -3.03
C LEU A 27 -1.18 -10.46 -4.55
N HIS A 28 -0.53 -9.44 -5.09
CA HIS A 28 -0.17 -9.31 -6.49
C HIS A 28 1.32 -9.02 -6.61
N CYS A 29 2.00 -9.71 -7.54
CA CYS A 29 3.42 -9.50 -7.81
C CYS A 29 3.64 -9.28 -9.31
N GLU A 30 4.33 -8.21 -9.66
CA GLU A 30 4.68 -7.88 -11.04
C GLU A 30 6.06 -7.23 -11.10
N SER A 31 6.73 -7.30 -12.26
CA SER A 31 7.97 -6.56 -12.44
C SER A 31 7.70 -5.07 -12.65
N ILE A 32 8.64 -4.22 -12.22
CA ILE A 32 8.55 -2.77 -12.45
C ILE A 32 8.50 -2.45 -13.94
N PRO A 33 9.31 -3.07 -14.82
CA PRO A 33 9.20 -2.85 -16.26
C PRO A 33 7.82 -3.19 -16.84
N GLU A 34 7.23 -4.35 -16.47
CA GLU A 34 5.89 -4.74 -16.95
C GLU A 34 4.83 -3.68 -16.65
N ARG A 35 4.90 -3.07 -15.47
CA ARG A 35 3.95 -2.02 -15.06
C ARG A 35 4.30 -0.66 -15.66
N SER A 36 5.54 -0.23 -15.56
CA SER A 36 5.92 1.16 -15.83
C SER A 36 6.07 1.49 -17.33
N GLN A 37 6.44 0.51 -18.17
CA GLN A 37 6.48 0.70 -19.63
C GLN A 37 5.13 1.14 -20.21
N LEU A 38 4.02 0.65 -19.67
CA LEU A 38 2.67 1.03 -20.08
C LEU A 38 2.35 2.51 -19.81
N HIS A 39 3.17 3.18 -19.01
CA HIS A 39 2.99 4.56 -18.57
C HIS A 39 4.24 5.43 -18.84
N ASP A 40 5.03 5.10 -19.87
CA ASP A 40 6.26 5.82 -20.23
C ASP A 40 7.22 5.98 -19.05
N TRP A 41 7.37 4.93 -18.22
CA TRP A 41 8.20 4.89 -17.01
C TRP A 41 7.78 5.87 -15.92
N ARG A 42 6.63 6.52 -16.07
CA ARG A 42 6.13 7.55 -15.17
C ARG A 42 4.79 7.19 -14.56
N ILE A 43 4.77 6.93 -13.27
CA ILE A 43 3.58 6.73 -12.46
C ILE A 43 3.27 8.04 -11.73
N ARG A 44 2.20 8.73 -12.15
CA ARG A 44 1.81 10.03 -11.57
C ARG A 44 1.40 9.88 -10.11
N PRO A 45 1.51 10.93 -9.28
CA PRO A 45 1.06 10.91 -7.90
C PRO A 45 -0.39 10.45 -7.75
N HIS A 46 -0.58 9.43 -6.94
CA HIS A 46 -1.88 8.82 -6.62
C HIS A 46 -1.80 8.15 -5.25
N ARG A 47 -2.89 7.54 -4.82
CA ARG A 47 -2.96 6.74 -3.59
C ARG A 47 -3.92 5.57 -3.76
N HIS A 48 -3.77 4.56 -2.93
CA HIS A 48 -4.68 3.42 -2.82
C HIS A 48 -5.36 3.41 -1.46
N ALA A 49 -6.65 3.09 -1.43
CA ALA A 49 -7.41 3.10 -0.17
C ALA A 49 -7.11 1.88 0.71
N ASP A 50 -6.83 0.74 0.09
CA ASP A 50 -6.82 -0.58 0.69
C ASP A 50 -5.65 -1.48 0.24
N LEU A 51 -4.58 -0.86 -0.27
CA LEU A 51 -3.38 -1.56 -0.74
C LEU A 51 -2.12 -1.04 -0.06
N VAL A 52 -1.20 -1.95 0.20
CA VAL A 52 0.16 -1.66 0.63
C VAL A 52 1.12 -2.14 -0.45
N HIS A 53 2.03 -1.29 -0.90
CA HIS A 53 3.05 -1.66 -1.87
C HIS A 53 4.41 -1.82 -1.20
N ILE A 54 5.12 -2.86 -1.61
CA ILE A 54 6.52 -3.08 -1.34
C ILE A 54 7.22 -3.12 -2.70
N LEU A 55 8.11 -2.16 -2.96
CA LEU A 55 8.92 -2.14 -4.15
C LEU A 55 10.36 -2.54 -3.81
N PHE A 56 10.96 -3.33 -4.66
CA PHE A 56 12.38 -3.64 -4.63
C PHE A 56 13.02 -3.22 -5.94
N ILE A 57 13.97 -2.30 -5.89
CA ILE A 57 14.76 -1.82 -7.03
C ILE A 57 16.09 -2.59 -7.01
N ALA A 58 16.26 -3.52 -7.91
CA ALA A 58 17.48 -4.31 -8.03
C ALA A 58 18.55 -3.60 -8.88
N GLN A 59 18.12 -2.90 -9.93
CA GLN A 59 19.00 -2.15 -10.84
C GLN A 59 18.30 -0.88 -11.33
N GLY A 60 19.06 0.11 -11.76
CA GLY A 60 18.56 1.39 -12.24
C GLY A 60 18.31 2.38 -11.12
N SER A 61 17.48 3.38 -11.40
CA SER A 61 17.15 4.45 -10.47
C SER A 61 15.66 4.77 -10.48
N VAL A 62 15.19 5.40 -9.41
CA VAL A 62 13.84 5.91 -9.30
C VAL A 62 13.81 7.26 -8.62
N GLU A 63 13.08 8.20 -9.20
CA GLU A 63 12.61 9.38 -8.50
C GLU A 63 11.28 9.02 -7.84
N LEU A 64 11.30 8.94 -6.51
CA LEU A 64 10.15 8.65 -5.67
C LEU A 64 9.54 9.95 -5.19
N GLU A 65 8.29 10.22 -5.54
CA GLU A 65 7.48 11.23 -4.87
C GLU A 65 6.69 10.55 -3.75
N LEU A 66 6.91 11.01 -2.52
CA LEU A 66 6.27 10.46 -1.32
C LEU A 66 5.72 11.60 -0.46
N GLU A 67 4.39 11.65 -0.28
CA GLU A 67 3.69 12.70 0.47
C GLU A 67 4.10 14.14 0.03
N GLY A 68 4.28 14.33 -1.28
CA GLY A 68 4.65 15.60 -1.89
C GLY A 68 6.14 15.98 -1.74
N THR A 69 7.00 15.04 -1.39
CA THR A 69 8.46 15.22 -1.34
C THR A 69 9.12 14.25 -2.31
N SER A 70 10.03 14.74 -3.16
CA SER A 70 10.78 13.93 -4.12
C SER A 70 12.10 13.43 -3.53
N HIS A 71 12.43 12.18 -3.83
CA HIS A 71 13.64 11.48 -3.41
C HIS A 71 14.25 10.77 -4.60
N GLN A 72 15.57 10.89 -4.77
CA GLN A 72 16.33 10.12 -5.75
C GLN A 72 16.91 8.88 -5.09
N LEU A 73 16.50 7.70 -5.57
CA LEU A 73 17.00 6.43 -5.08
C LEU A 73 17.75 5.70 -6.20
N GLN A 74 18.82 5.05 -5.81
CA GLN A 74 19.63 4.20 -6.68
C GLN A 74 19.41 2.73 -6.29
N SER A 75 19.85 1.81 -7.11
CA SER A 75 19.92 0.39 -6.78
C SER A 75 20.98 0.14 -5.68
N ALA A 76 20.84 -0.81 -4.77
CA ALA A 76 19.64 -1.55 -4.49
C ALA A 76 18.82 -0.81 -3.41
N SER A 77 17.51 -0.76 -3.58
CA SER A 77 16.64 -0.05 -2.64
C SER A 77 15.33 -0.79 -2.45
N ALA A 78 14.75 -0.69 -1.25
CA ALA A 78 13.39 -1.12 -0.97
C ALA A 78 12.53 0.09 -0.58
N ILE A 79 11.26 0.09 -0.98
CA ILE A 79 10.30 1.16 -0.69
C ILE A 79 9.04 0.51 -0.13
N VAL A 80 8.50 1.05 0.94
CA VAL A 80 7.22 0.64 1.53
C VAL A 80 6.24 1.79 1.44
N VAL A 81 5.10 1.54 0.80
CA VAL A 81 4.03 2.52 0.63
C VAL A 81 2.75 1.96 1.25
N PRO A 82 2.39 2.39 2.47
CA PRO A 82 1.13 2.01 3.11
C PRO A 82 -0.10 2.51 2.35
N ALA A 83 -1.24 1.92 2.66
CA ALA A 83 -2.53 2.44 2.21
C ALA A 83 -2.67 3.94 2.52
N MET A 84 -3.39 4.66 1.68
CA MET A 84 -3.67 6.10 1.76
C MET A 84 -2.46 7.03 1.58
N THR A 85 -1.25 6.52 1.40
CA THR A 85 -0.04 7.32 1.15
C THR A 85 -0.03 7.84 -0.29
N ILE A 86 0.16 9.15 -0.48
CA ILE A 86 0.34 9.74 -1.81
C ILE A 86 1.74 9.39 -2.29
N HIS A 87 1.82 8.77 -3.46
CA HIS A 87 3.08 8.35 -4.05
C HIS A 87 3.06 8.42 -5.57
N GLY A 88 4.22 8.64 -6.14
CA GLY A 88 4.49 8.65 -7.58
C GLY A 88 5.91 8.18 -7.86
N PHE A 89 6.16 7.74 -9.09
CA PHE A 89 7.47 7.23 -9.48
C PHE A 89 7.84 7.70 -10.87
N ILE A 90 9.13 8.01 -11.06
CA ILE A 90 9.74 8.11 -12.38
C ILE A 90 10.92 7.14 -12.38
N PHE A 91 10.82 6.08 -13.17
CA PHE A 91 11.83 5.04 -13.25
C PHE A 91 12.79 5.31 -14.40
N SER A 92 14.06 4.93 -14.23
CA SER A 92 14.99 4.88 -15.36
C SER A 92 14.61 3.73 -16.31
N PRO A 93 14.86 3.86 -17.63
CA PRO A 93 14.48 2.81 -18.60
C PRO A 93 15.19 1.47 -18.40
N ASP A 94 16.31 1.45 -17.68
CA ASP A 94 17.08 0.26 -17.32
C ASP A 94 16.69 -0.35 -15.97
N VAL A 95 15.61 0.17 -15.33
CA VAL A 95 15.17 -0.32 -14.03
C VAL A 95 14.85 -1.82 -14.07
N GLN A 96 15.33 -2.54 -13.07
CA GLN A 96 14.96 -3.91 -12.76
C GLN A 96 14.47 -3.98 -11.33
N GLY A 97 13.41 -4.72 -11.11
CA GLY A 97 12.82 -4.86 -9.79
C GLY A 97 11.38 -5.34 -9.84
N HIS A 98 10.75 -5.40 -8.68
CA HIS A 98 9.38 -5.89 -8.54
C HIS A 98 8.55 -4.99 -7.64
N ILE A 99 7.25 -4.99 -7.90
CA ILE A 99 6.22 -4.42 -7.06
C ILE A 99 5.41 -5.57 -6.48
N ILE A 100 5.39 -5.67 -5.16
CA ILE A 100 4.56 -6.61 -4.43
C ILE A 100 3.45 -5.79 -3.78
N THR A 101 2.23 -6.04 -4.18
CA THR A 101 1.04 -5.33 -3.69
C THR A 101 0.25 -6.26 -2.78
N LEU A 102 0.04 -5.83 -1.54
CA LEU A 102 -0.72 -6.55 -0.53
C LEU A 102 -2.10 -5.91 -0.37
N ALA A 103 -3.14 -6.71 -0.41
CA ALA A 103 -4.46 -6.27 0.02
C ALA A 103 -4.45 -5.99 1.54
N LYS A 104 -5.21 -4.99 1.97
CA LYS A 104 -5.22 -4.53 3.36
C LYS A 104 -5.43 -5.66 4.40
N PRO A 105 -6.32 -6.65 4.21
CA PRO A 105 -6.47 -7.74 5.18
C PRO A 105 -5.18 -8.53 5.43
N LEU A 106 -4.40 -8.82 4.39
CA LEU A 106 -3.11 -9.49 4.54
C LEU A 106 -2.07 -8.58 5.20
N ALA A 107 -2.01 -7.33 4.80
CA ALA A 107 -1.09 -6.35 5.40
C ALA A 107 -1.38 -6.13 6.89
N ASP A 108 -2.64 -6.04 7.29
CA ASP A 108 -3.05 -5.90 8.69
C ASP A 108 -2.76 -7.16 9.51
N HIS A 109 -2.97 -8.36 8.92
CA HIS A 109 -2.58 -9.62 9.55
C HIS A 109 -1.06 -9.66 9.83
N LEU A 110 -0.24 -9.38 8.82
CA LEU A 110 1.22 -9.32 8.96
C LEU A 110 1.66 -8.24 9.97
N HIS A 111 0.99 -7.09 9.98
CA HIS A 111 1.26 -6.06 10.98
C HIS A 111 0.96 -6.55 12.39
N THR A 112 -0.16 -7.26 12.59
CA THR A 112 -0.52 -7.82 13.90
C THR A 112 0.51 -8.83 14.39
N LEU A 113 1.01 -9.70 13.51
CA LEU A 113 2.06 -10.67 13.84
C LEU A 113 3.40 -9.99 14.22
N MET A 114 3.73 -8.88 13.57
CA MET A 114 4.99 -8.15 13.79
C MET A 114 4.91 -7.11 14.90
N GLY A 115 3.71 -6.69 15.29
CA GLY A 115 3.47 -5.64 16.27
C GLY A 115 4.07 -4.29 15.84
N GLU A 116 4.53 -3.52 16.82
CA GLU A 116 5.13 -2.18 16.61
C GLU A 116 6.38 -2.18 15.71
N ASN A 117 7.00 -3.34 15.50
CA ASN A 117 8.17 -3.48 14.63
C ASN A 117 7.81 -3.56 13.14
N SER A 118 6.55 -3.63 12.78
CA SER A 118 6.12 -3.71 11.39
C SER A 118 6.35 -2.40 10.64
N THR A 119 6.98 -2.50 9.48
CA THR A 119 7.18 -1.35 8.55
C THR A 119 5.95 -1.05 7.70
N LEU A 120 4.96 -1.96 7.64
CA LEU A 120 3.84 -1.88 6.68
C LEU A 120 2.90 -0.70 6.88
N LYS A 121 2.94 -0.03 8.04
CA LYS A 121 2.15 1.18 8.34
C LYS A 121 2.94 2.48 8.21
N LYS A 122 4.21 2.40 7.82
CA LYS A 122 5.09 3.58 7.68
C LYS A 122 5.56 3.72 6.24
N ALA A 123 5.25 4.85 5.62
CA ALA A 123 5.80 5.20 4.33
C ALA A 123 7.30 5.48 4.48
N ASP A 124 8.14 4.67 3.86
CA ASP A 124 9.58 4.80 4.00
C ASP A 124 10.34 4.14 2.83
N PHE A 125 11.62 4.46 2.70
CA PHE A 125 12.51 3.82 1.75
C PHE A 125 13.86 3.48 2.40
N TYR A 126 14.47 2.39 1.94
CA TYR A 126 15.65 1.80 2.54
C TYR A 126 16.70 1.54 1.47
N PRO A 127 17.76 2.37 1.37
CA PRO A 127 18.96 2.02 0.59
C PRO A 127 19.60 0.76 1.17
N LEU A 128 19.81 -0.25 0.34
CA LEU A 128 20.34 -1.55 0.74
C LEU A 128 21.87 -1.56 0.60
N LEU A 129 22.55 -0.81 1.46
CA LEU A 129 23.99 -0.60 1.39
C LEU A 129 24.81 -1.86 1.73
N GLN A 130 24.22 -2.84 2.41
CA GLN A 130 24.89 -4.10 2.77
C GLN A 130 24.53 -5.18 1.72
N ALA A 131 25.53 -5.66 0.99
CA ALA A 131 25.33 -6.62 -0.11
C ALA A 131 24.58 -7.90 0.33
N ASN A 132 24.92 -8.45 1.49
CA ASN A 132 24.24 -9.64 2.04
C ASN A 132 22.75 -9.42 2.32
N ARG A 133 22.34 -8.22 2.71
CA ARG A 133 20.92 -7.89 2.93
C ARG A 133 20.19 -7.66 1.61
N ALA A 134 20.83 -6.96 0.68
CA ALA A 134 20.27 -6.78 -0.67
C ALA A 134 20.02 -8.14 -1.34
N GLU A 135 20.98 -9.06 -1.23
CA GLU A 135 20.87 -10.42 -1.77
C GLU A 135 19.75 -11.24 -1.11
N ARG A 136 19.59 -11.16 0.21
CA ARG A 136 18.50 -11.86 0.92
C ARG A 136 17.12 -11.33 0.49
N ILE A 137 16.94 -10.02 0.39
CA ILE A 137 15.71 -9.40 -0.07
C ILE A 137 15.46 -9.77 -1.53
N ALA A 138 16.47 -9.68 -2.39
CA ALA A 138 16.38 -10.08 -3.79
C ALA A 138 15.94 -11.55 -3.95
N THR A 139 16.52 -12.45 -3.15
CA THR A 139 16.15 -13.88 -3.14
C THR A 139 14.69 -14.08 -2.75
N LEU A 140 14.22 -13.43 -1.68
CA LEU A 140 12.83 -13.53 -1.25
C LEU A 140 11.88 -12.98 -2.31
N VAL A 141 12.19 -11.84 -2.92
CA VAL A 141 11.39 -11.25 -4.00
C VAL A 141 11.33 -12.17 -5.21
N ALA A 142 12.46 -12.76 -5.61
CA ALA A 142 12.50 -13.71 -6.73
C ALA A 142 11.67 -14.98 -6.45
N GLN A 143 11.72 -15.51 -5.22
CA GLN A 143 10.90 -16.65 -4.81
C GLN A 143 9.40 -16.31 -4.82
N ILE A 144 9.03 -15.12 -4.37
CA ILE A 144 7.64 -14.64 -4.40
C ILE A 144 7.15 -14.53 -5.86
N ASP A 145 7.94 -13.92 -6.75
CA ASP A 145 7.58 -13.79 -8.17
C ASP A 145 7.45 -15.16 -8.83
N GLN A 146 8.38 -16.06 -8.59
CA GLN A 146 8.33 -17.42 -9.12
C GLN A 146 7.07 -18.17 -8.66
N GLU A 147 6.78 -18.19 -7.35
CA GLU A 147 5.62 -18.88 -6.80
C GLU A 147 4.31 -18.21 -7.25
N TYR A 148 4.31 -16.89 -7.39
CA TYR A 148 3.16 -16.14 -7.89
C TYR A 148 2.81 -16.52 -9.33
N ARG A 149 3.82 -16.67 -10.20
CA ARG A 149 3.65 -16.97 -11.64
C ARG A 149 3.43 -18.46 -11.94
N GLN A 150 3.88 -19.34 -11.08
CA GLN A 150 3.85 -20.79 -11.28
C GLN A 150 3.05 -21.48 -10.16
N PRO A 151 1.69 -21.46 -10.24
CA PRO A 151 0.86 -22.03 -9.19
C PRO A 151 1.15 -23.52 -8.96
N ALA A 152 1.41 -23.91 -7.72
CA ALA A 152 1.64 -25.28 -7.28
C ALA A 152 0.83 -25.60 -6.02
N PRO A 153 0.67 -26.88 -5.63
CA PRO A 153 0.03 -27.24 -4.38
C PRO A 153 0.72 -26.54 -3.18
N GLY A 154 -0.08 -25.93 -2.31
CA GLY A 154 0.45 -25.19 -1.14
C GLY A 154 0.89 -23.76 -1.43
N ARG A 155 0.71 -23.26 -2.66
CA ARG A 155 1.10 -21.91 -3.12
C ARG A 155 0.73 -20.80 -2.13
N ASN A 156 -0.51 -20.76 -1.68
CA ASN A 156 -0.96 -19.68 -0.79
C ASN A 156 -0.19 -19.64 0.53
N SER A 157 0.05 -20.82 1.12
CA SER A 157 0.83 -20.93 2.36
C SER A 157 2.29 -20.56 2.15
N LEU A 158 2.86 -20.93 1.01
CA LEU A 158 4.25 -20.58 0.70
C LEU A 158 4.38 -19.07 0.42
N LEU A 159 3.49 -18.48 -0.35
CA LEU A 159 3.48 -17.01 -0.58
C LEU A 159 3.33 -16.24 0.73
N GLU A 160 2.44 -16.66 1.62
CA GLU A 160 2.26 -16.03 2.93
C GLU A 160 3.55 -16.11 3.77
N ALA A 161 4.20 -17.27 3.82
CA ALA A 161 5.46 -17.44 4.53
C ALA A 161 6.61 -16.57 3.94
N LEU A 162 6.72 -16.49 2.62
CA LEU A 162 7.72 -15.68 1.93
C LEU A 162 7.49 -14.19 2.15
N ILE A 163 6.25 -13.73 2.08
CA ILE A 163 5.90 -12.33 2.39
C ILE A 163 6.19 -11.99 3.83
N GLN A 164 5.85 -12.89 4.78
CA GLN A 164 6.19 -12.69 6.18
C GLN A 164 7.71 -12.56 6.38
N ALA A 165 8.51 -13.42 5.75
CA ALA A 165 9.96 -13.33 5.78
C ALA A 165 10.48 -12.01 5.22
N LEU A 166 9.92 -11.54 4.09
CA LEU A 166 10.28 -10.25 3.48
C LEU A 166 9.97 -9.08 4.42
N VAL A 167 8.78 -9.06 5.03
CA VAL A 167 8.39 -8.01 5.99
C VAL A 167 9.30 -8.01 7.21
N VAL A 168 9.73 -9.17 7.70
CA VAL A 168 10.73 -9.28 8.78
C VAL A 168 12.06 -8.65 8.37
N GLU A 169 12.58 -8.96 7.19
CA GLU A 169 13.84 -8.37 6.72
C GLU A 169 13.75 -6.85 6.56
N LEU A 170 12.65 -6.34 6.02
CA LEU A 170 12.41 -4.89 5.90
C LEU A 170 12.30 -4.22 7.28
N SER A 171 11.62 -4.86 8.24
CA SER A 171 11.50 -4.33 9.61
C SER A 171 12.85 -4.29 10.33
N ARG A 172 13.72 -5.26 10.09
CA ARG A 172 15.11 -5.23 10.56
C ARG A 172 15.91 -4.08 9.96
N LEU A 173 15.69 -3.74 8.68
CA LEU A 173 16.34 -2.57 8.07
C LEU A 173 15.92 -1.28 8.78
N CYS A 174 14.64 -1.09 9.05
CA CYS A 174 14.14 0.06 9.79
C CYS A 174 14.83 0.22 11.16
N ALA A 175 15.03 -0.88 11.88
CA ALA A 175 15.68 -0.85 13.18
C ALA A 175 17.16 -0.44 13.11
N TYR A 176 17.87 -0.83 12.03
CA TYR A 176 19.30 -0.55 11.86
C TYR A 176 19.62 0.82 11.26
N THR A 177 18.83 1.29 10.31
CA THR A 177 19.08 2.55 9.60
C THR A 177 18.48 3.76 10.30
N GLY A 178 17.60 3.53 11.26
CA GLY A 178 16.70 4.57 11.77
C GLY A 178 15.71 4.96 10.65
N SER A 179 14.42 5.00 10.97
CA SER A 179 13.40 5.37 9.98
C SER A 179 13.67 6.76 9.41
N THR A 180 13.70 6.92 8.10
CA THR A 180 13.65 8.22 7.43
C THR A 180 12.31 8.90 7.70
N ALA A 181 11.28 8.13 8.11
CA ALA A 181 9.96 8.63 8.50
C ALA A 181 10.00 9.66 9.65
N LYS A 182 11.06 9.75 10.46
CA LYS A 182 11.25 10.87 11.40
C LYS A 182 11.33 12.24 10.73
N ARG A 183 11.59 12.28 9.41
CA ARG A 183 11.58 13.53 8.61
C ARG A 183 10.18 13.89 8.10
N TYR A 184 9.28 12.92 8.08
CA TYR A 184 7.88 13.09 7.67
C TYR A 184 6.99 13.05 8.91
N GLY A 185 7.10 14.05 9.78
CA GLY A 185 6.27 14.19 10.97
C GLY A 185 4.78 14.31 10.61
N PRO A 186 3.87 13.96 11.53
CA PRO A 186 2.44 14.01 11.30
C PRO A 186 2.03 15.42 10.86
N ARG A 187 1.61 15.57 9.61
CA ARG A 187 0.93 16.77 9.12
C ARG A 187 -0.54 16.70 9.52
N GLN A 188 -1.20 17.84 9.53
CA GLN A 188 -2.60 18.05 9.94
C GLN A 188 -3.63 17.11 9.25
N SER A 189 -3.22 16.31 8.25
CA SER A 189 -4.00 15.25 7.61
C SER A 189 -4.12 13.94 8.43
N ASP A 190 -3.35 13.78 9.50
CA ASP A 190 -3.33 12.52 10.27
C ASP A 190 -4.64 12.20 10.97
N LYS A 191 -5.33 13.20 11.53
CA LYS A 191 -6.64 12.97 12.17
C LYS A 191 -7.68 12.46 11.19
N GLY A 192 -7.76 13.03 10.00
CA GLY A 192 -8.68 12.56 8.96
C GLY A 192 -8.36 11.12 8.51
N ARG A 193 -7.09 10.80 8.37
CA ARG A 193 -6.62 9.45 8.06
C ARG A 193 -6.94 8.47 9.19
N GLN A 194 -6.67 8.82 10.43
CA GLN A 194 -7.02 8.01 11.60
C GLN A 194 -8.52 7.74 11.69
N HIS A 195 -9.37 8.75 11.44
CA HIS A 195 -10.82 8.56 11.39
C HIS A 195 -11.24 7.59 10.27
N LEU A 196 -10.64 7.69 9.08
CA LEU A 196 -10.92 6.75 7.99
C LEU A 196 -10.46 5.33 8.32
N GLU A 197 -9.25 5.16 8.86
CA GLU A 197 -8.73 3.85 9.30
C GLU A 197 -9.62 3.22 10.38
N HIS A 198 -10.06 4.02 11.36
CA HIS A 198 -11.00 3.57 12.39
C HIS A 198 -12.34 3.16 11.78
N TYR A 199 -12.87 3.96 10.83
CA TYR A 199 -14.10 3.63 10.10
C TYR A 199 -13.97 2.31 9.33
N GLN A 200 -12.86 2.09 8.61
CA GLN A 200 -12.60 0.85 7.90
C GLN A 200 -12.48 -0.36 8.83
N ALA A 201 -11.86 -0.19 10.00
CA ALA A 201 -11.79 -1.23 11.01
C ALA A 201 -13.17 -1.60 11.58
N LEU A 202 -14.05 -0.60 11.79
CA LEU A 202 -15.42 -0.82 12.21
C LEU A 202 -16.24 -1.54 11.12
N ILE A 203 -16.05 -1.21 9.86
CA ILE A 203 -16.65 -1.97 8.75
C ILE A 203 -16.22 -3.44 8.82
N GLU A 204 -14.93 -3.73 8.92
CA GLU A 204 -14.43 -5.12 8.99
C GLU A 204 -15.02 -5.90 10.18
N ALA A 205 -15.19 -5.25 11.33
CA ALA A 205 -15.74 -5.87 12.53
C ALA A 205 -17.26 -6.11 12.42
N HIS A 206 -18.01 -5.21 11.78
CA HIS A 206 -19.48 -5.15 11.90
C HIS A 206 -20.25 -5.20 10.58
N TYR A 207 -19.62 -5.38 9.41
CA TYR A 207 -20.32 -5.35 8.11
C TYR A 207 -21.51 -6.32 8.05
N ARG A 208 -21.45 -7.48 8.72
CA ARG A 208 -22.53 -8.47 8.73
C ARG A 208 -23.79 -8.00 9.46
N GLU A 209 -23.63 -7.10 10.42
CA GLU A 209 -24.71 -6.51 11.20
C GLU A 209 -25.40 -5.36 10.44
N GLN A 210 -24.83 -4.94 9.31
CA GLN A 210 -25.30 -3.83 8.48
C GLN A 210 -25.57 -2.54 9.28
N PRO A 211 -24.59 -2.03 10.06
CA PRO A 211 -24.78 -0.83 10.86
C PRO A 211 -25.06 0.39 9.99
N SER A 212 -25.80 1.35 10.52
CA SER A 212 -26.01 2.61 9.83
C SER A 212 -24.74 3.47 9.80
N ILE A 213 -24.63 4.37 8.82
CA ILE A 213 -23.48 5.28 8.72
C ILE A 213 -23.44 6.23 9.92
N GLU A 214 -24.59 6.58 10.49
CA GLU A 214 -24.71 7.39 11.72
C GLU A 214 -24.05 6.67 12.91
N GLN A 215 -24.37 5.39 13.11
CA GLN A 215 -23.78 4.57 14.18
C GLN A 215 -22.27 4.44 14.05
N LEU A 216 -21.80 4.19 12.84
CA LEU A 216 -20.36 4.08 12.56
C LEU A 216 -19.63 5.43 12.74
N ALA A 217 -20.24 6.53 12.30
CA ALA A 217 -19.69 7.88 12.48
C ALA A 217 -19.58 8.26 13.96
N GLU A 218 -20.59 7.92 14.77
CA GLU A 218 -20.57 8.11 16.21
C GLU A 218 -19.41 7.35 16.88
N GLN A 219 -19.20 6.09 16.49
CA GLN A 219 -18.07 5.28 17.00
C GLN A 219 -16.71 5.85 16.59
N VAL A 220 -16.60 6.43 15.39
CA VAL A 220 -15.38 7.14 14.94
C VAL A 220 -15.19 8.46 15.70
N GLY A 221 -16.26 9.02 16.29
CA GLY A 221 -16.23 10.30 17.00
C GLY A 221 -16.39 11.52 16.08
N VAL A 222 -17.09 11.36 14.95
CA VAL A 222 -17.34 12.43 13.98
C VAL A 222 -18.81 12.44 13.53
N SER A 223 -19.27 13.53 12.89
CA SER A 223 -20.58 13.53 12.25
C SER A 223 -20.58 12.70 10.96
N SER A 224 -21.74 12.15 10.56
CA SER A 224 -21.91 11.40 9.31
C SER A 224 -21.52 12.23 8.09
N ALA A 225 -21.79 13.53 8.09
CA ALA A 225 -21.40 14.44 7.03
C ALA A 225 -19.86 14.58 6.94
N HIS A 226 -19.20 14.72 8.08
CA HIS A 226 -17.74 14.78 8.14
C HIS A 226 -17.09 13.46 7.74
N LEU A 227 -17.61 12.33 8.23
CA LEU A 227 -17.17 10.99 7.81
C LEU A 227 -17.29 10.82 6.29
N ASN A 228 -18.43 11.17 5.72
CA ASN A 228 -18.68 11.09 4.29
C ASN A 228 -17.73 11.97 3.47
N MET A 229 -17.43 13.18 3.95
CA MET A 229 -16.43 14.06 3.36
C MET A 229 -15.03 13.43 3.38
N LEU A 230 -14.61 12.90 4.53
CA LEU A 230 -13.32 12.21 4.67
C LEU A 230 -13.21 11.00 3.74
N CYS A 231 -14.25 10.15 3.70
CA CYS A 231 -14.28 8.97 2.82
C CYS A 231 -14.15 9.37 1.34
N ARG A 232 -14.86 10.40 0.89
CA ARG A 232 -14.75 10.90 -0.49
C ARG A 232 -13.38 11.52 -0.78
N GLN A 233 -12.84 12.31 0.15
CA GLN A 233 -11.55 12.96 -0.05
C GLN A 233 -10.38 11.98 0.01
N LEU A 234 -10.44 11.02 0.92
CA LEU A 234 -9.33 10.13 1.20
C LEU A 234 -9.45 8.77 0.47
N ALA A 235 -10.65 8.18 0.40
CA ALA A 235 -10.88 6.88 -0.24
C ALA A 235 -11.57 6.97 -1.62
N GLY A 236 -11.97 8.14 -2.09
CA GLY A 236 -12.64 8.33 -3.38
C GLY A 236 -14.11 7.86 -3.42
N HIS A 237 -14.61 7.27 -2.35
CA HIS A 237 -15.96 6.70 -2.22
C HIS A 237 -16.72 7.31 -1.05
N SER A 238 -18.06 7.25 -1.08
CA SER A 238 -18.84 7.63 0.09
C SER A 238 -18.70 6.57 1.20
N ALA A 239 -19.00 6.95 2.44
CA ALA A 239 -18.99 6.02 3.56
C ALA A 239 -19.88 4.78 3.27
N LEU A 240 -21.09 4.99 2.76
CA LEU A 240 -21.99 3.91 2.39
C LEU A 240 -21.42 3.00 1.29
N GLN A 241 -20.75 3.56 0.29
CA GLN A 241 -20.11 2.77 -0.77
C GLN A 241 -19.02 1.86 -0.22
N LEU A 242 -18.17 2.33 0.69
CA LEU A 242 -17.15 1.50 1.32
C LEU A 242 -17.75 0.33 2.11
N LEU A 243 -18.83 0.56 2.85
CA LEU A 243 -19.57 -0.51 3.53
C LEU A 243 -20.16 -1.53 2.56
N HIS A 244 -20.81 -1.05 1.48
CA HIS A 244 -21.42 -1.92 0.45
C HIS A 244 -20.34 -2.72 -0.31
N GLU A 245 -19.19 -2.14 -0.62
CA GLU A 245 -18.09 -2.86 -1.27
C GLU A 245 -17.63 -4.04 -0.43
N ARG A 246 -17.54 -3.85 0.90
CA ARG A 246 -17.19 -4.95 1.81
C ARG A 246 -18.24 -6.07 1.84
N LEU A 247 -19.52 -5.71 1.86
CA LEU A 247 -20.64 -6.67 1.77
C LEU A 247 -20.62 -7.46 0.46
N LEU A 248 -20.38 -6.79 -0.67
CA LEU A 248 -20.29 -7.43 -1.98
C LEU A 248 -19.09 -8.38 -2.09
N LEU A 249 -17.95 -8.04 -1.48
CA LEU A 249 -16.79 -8.93 -1.43
C LEU A 249 -17.11 -10.22 -0.66
N GLU A 250 -17.83 -10.14 0.44
CA GLU A 250 -18.26 -11.33 1.19
C GLU A 250 -19.26 -12.19 0.40
N ALA A 251 -20.24 -11.56 -0.24
CA ALA A 251 -21.23 -12.26 -1.06
C ALA A 251 -20.61 -13.03 -2.26
N LYS A 252 -19.47 -12.56 -2.78
CA LYS A 252 -18.75 -13.26 -3.86
C LYS A 252 -17.90 -14.44 -3.38
N ARG A 253 -17.67 -14.57 -2.08
CA ARG A 253 -16.88 -15.65 -1.47
C ARG A 253 -17.73 -16.83 -1.04
N GLN A 254 -19.05 -16.66 -0.97
CA GLN A 254 -20.03 -17.71 -0.69
C GLN A 254 -20.51 -18.38 -1.98
#